data_a303eb4794c30e0f45640993a4c2248e
#
_entry.id   a303eb4794c30e0f45640993a4c2248e
#
_cell.length_a   1.000
_cell.length_b   1.000
_cell.length_c   1.000
_cell.angle_alpha   90.00
_cell.angle_beta   90.00
_cell.angle_gamma   90.00
#
_symmetry.space_group_name_H-M   'P 1'
#
loop_
_entity.id
_entity.type
_entity.pdbx_description
1 polymer ?
#
loop_
_entity_poly.entity_id
_entity_poly.type
_entity_poly.pdbx_seq_one_letter_code
_entity_poly.pdbx_strand_id
1 'polypeptide(L)'
;EMQNAYQAYFKDRSLFYSTFPIREQAPKGNDWDFKLNHVYTIALLNFNMYEDAFDKEKTRHHVQLCNTATHKISYDKQEFIYVVLAKFNKTLGELETLYEKWLYALKNLYKLTQRPKELCDKVFDRLFEEAEIAKFTPQEMREYEASKMAYRDIKNCIDTAKQEGLAEGIELGRKICMAKGMEKGRAEGKHEANTETAQRLLAMGLSAEQVAKATQLSLEIIK
;
A
#
# COMPACT_ATOMS: atom_id res chain seq x y z
N GLU A 1 0.04 -18.05 -2.86
CA GLU A 1 -1.19 -17.27 -2.68
C GLU A 1 -1.25 -16.11 -3.67
N MET A 2 -2.40 -15.87 -4.28
CA MET A 2 -2.64 -14.68 -5.10
C MET A 2 -3.60 -13.74 -4.38
N GLN A 3 -3.19 -12.48 -4.21
CA GLN A 3 -3.94 -11.47 -3.48
C GLN A 3 -4.30 -10.30 -4.41
N ASN A 4 -5.60 -10.07 -4.59
CA ASN A 4 -6.09 -9.07 -5.55
C ASN A 4 -6.24 -7.66 -4.98
N ALA A 5 -6.39 -7.52 -3.67
CA ALA A 5 -6.55 -6.23 -2.99
C ALA A 5 -5.63 -6.12 -1.78
N TYR A 6 -5.16 -4.90 -1.50
CA TYR A 6 -4.35 -4.62 -0.32
C TYR A 6 -5.14 -4.90 0.96
N GLN A 7 -4.47 -5.54 1.90
CA GLN A 7 -4.97 -5.76 3.26
C GLN A 7 -3.92 -5.27 4.26
N ALA A 8 -4.34 -4.50 5.25
CA ALA A 8 -3.47 -3.84 6.21
C ALA A 8 -2.48 -4.79 6.92
N TYR A 9 -2.90 -6.02 7.18
CA TYR A 9 -2.10 -7.03 7.90
C TYR A 9 -1.59 -8.15 6.98
N PHE A 10 -1.34 -7.84 5.72
CA PHE A 10 -0.93 -8.85 4.75
C PHE A 10 0.40 -9.55 5.12
N LYS A 11 1.38 -8.81 5.66
CA LYS A 11 2.65 -9.39 6.12
C LYS A 11 2.47 -10.34 7.29
N ASP A 12 1.66 -9.95 8.27
CA ASP A 12 1.36 -10.79 9.43
C ASP A 12 0.69 -12.09 8.98
N ARG A 13 -0.25 -11.96 8.04
CA ARG A 13 -0.95 -13.11 7.45
C ARG A 13 -0.01 -14.01 6.68
N SER A 14 0.90 -13.47 5.87
CA SER A 14 1.87 -14.28 5.12
C SER A 14 2.83 -15.02 6.05
N LEU A 15 3.27 -14.37 7.12
CA LEU A 15 4.07 -14.99 8.18
C LEU A 15 3.28 -16.10 8.87
N PHE A 16 2.03 -15.84 9.27
CA PHE A 16 1.17 -16.82 9.91
C PHE A 16 0.97 -18.06 9.03
N TYR A 17 0.66 -17.88 7.75
CA TYR A 17 0.49 -19.03 6.83
C TYR A 17 1.78 -19.81 6.59
N SER A 18 2.94 -19.16 6.64
CA SER A 18 4.23 -19.84 6.51
C SER A 18 4.51 -20.82 7.65
N THR A 19 3.84 -20.66 8.80
CA THR A 19 3.99 -21.57 9.95
C THR A 19 3.31 -22.92 9.74
N PHE A 20 2.30 -23.01 8.87
CA PHE A 20 1.57 -24.27 8.65
C PHE A 20 2.46 -25.35 8.05
N PRO A 21 3.15 -25.12 6.91
CA PRO A 21 4.03 -26.14 6.35
C PRO A 21 5.26 -26.42 7.25
N ILE A 22 5.65 -25.48 8.13
CA ILE A 22 6.66 -25.74 9.15
C ILE A 22 6.14 -26.77 10.16
N ARG A 23 4.95 -26.54 10.70
CA ARG A 23 4.32 -27.41 11.69
C ARG A 23 3.97 -28.79 11.11
N GLU A 24 3.59 -28.86 9.85
CA GLU A 24 3.26 -30.10 9.15
C GLU A 24 4.49 -31.02 8.94
N GLN A 25 5.69 -30.46 9.01
CA GLN A 25 6.93 -31.26 8.92
C GLN A 25 7.22 -32.05 10.19
N ALA A 26 6.58 -31.70 11.32
CA ALA A 26 6.77 -32.43 12.57
C ALA A 26 6.00 -33.77 12.51
N PRO A 27 6.69 -34.93 12.50
CA PRO A 27 6.03 -36.21 12.55
C PRO A 27 5.38 -36.44 13.93
N LYS A 28 4.38 -37.31 13.98
CA LYS A 28 3.80 -37.75 15.25
C LYS A 28 4.78 -38.74 15.90
N GLY A 29 5.26 -38.45 17.09
CA GLY A 29 6.17 -39.33 17.87
C GLY A 29 7.32 -38.57 18.50
N ASN A 30 8.22 -39.30 19.21
CA ASN A 30 9.28 -38.71 20.01
C ASN A 30 10.66 -38.61 19.29
N ASP A 31 10.78 -39.13 18.07
CA ASP A 31 12.07 -39.33 17.39
C ASP A 31 12.37 -38.24 16.33
N TRP A 32 11.86 -37.01 16.53
CA TRP A 32 12.11 -35.92 15.61
C TRP A 32 13.29 -35.05 16.07
N ASP A 33 14.29 -34.90 15.21
CA ASP A 33 15.50 -34.11 15.41
C ASP A 33 15.35 -32.61 15.11
N PHE A 34 14.13 -32.10 14.93
CA PHE A 34 13.82 -30.72 14.55
C PHE A 34 14.41 -30.26 13.21
N LYS A 35 14.85 -31.18 12.36
CA LYS A 35 15.35 -30.85 11.03
C LYS A 35 14.22 -30.44 10.09
N LEU A 36 14.19 -29.15 9.74
CA LEU A 36 13.23 -28.59 8.81
C LEU A 36 13.75 -28.60 7.37
N ASN A 37 12.84 -28.79 6.44
CA ASN A 37 13.06 -28.51 5.02
C ASN A 37 12.76 -27.02 4.74
N HIS A 38 13.19 -26.53 3.55
CA HIS A 38 12.89 -25.17 3.12
C HIS A 38 11.38 -24.95 2.97
N VAL A 39 10.92 -23.77 3.41
CA VAL A 39 9.56 -23.28 3.25
C VAL A 39 9.59 -21.98 2.47
N TYR A 40 8.99 -21.99 1.30
CA TYR A 40 8.85 -20.83 0.43
C TYR A 40 7.42 -20.30 0.52
N THR A 41 7.26 -19.06 0.95
CA THR A 41 5.98 -18.35 0.88
C THR A 41 5.99 -17.42 -0.32
N ILE A 42 5.32 -17.82 -1.38
CA ILE A 42 5.23 -17.04 -2.62
C ILE A 42 3.89 -16.32 -2.65
N ALA A 43 3.91 -14.98 -2.65
CA ALA A 43 2.74 -14.14 -2.72
C ALA A 43 2.71 -13.35 -4.04
N LEU A 44 1.64 -13.55 -4.82
CA LEU A 44 1.37 -12.83 -6.06
C LEU A 44 0.42 -11.66 -5.75
N LEU A 45 0.90 -10.43 -5.88
CA LEU A 45 0.19 -9.24 -5.42
C LEU A 45 -0.29 -8.41 -6.61
N ASN A 46 -1.60 -8.24 -6.73
CA ASN A 46 -2.21 -7.36 -7.73
C ASN A 46 -2.41 -5.93 -7.19
N PHE A 47 -1.59 -5.53 -6.24
CA PHE A 47 -1.52 -4.19 -5.65
C PHE A 47 -0.08 -3.81 -5.34
N ASN A 48 0.20 -2.52 -5.13
CA ASN A 48 1.52 -2.03 -4.73
C ASN A 48 1.71 -2.12 -3.22
N MET A 49 2.89 -2.53 -2.80
CA MET A 49 3.34 -2.41 -1.42
C MET A 49 4.00 -1.04 -1.25
N TYR A 50 3.46 -0.21 -0.36
CA TYR A 50 3.90 1.18 -0.17
C TYR A 50 4.89 1.37 0.97
N GLU A 51 5.33 0.29 1.59
CA GLU A 51 6.20 0.34 2.74
C GLU A 51 7.66 0.57 2.30
N ASP A 52 8.42 1.35 3.08
CA ASP A 52 9.80 1.74 2.77
C ASP A 52 10.78 0.56 2.67
N ALA A 53 10.44 -0.60 3.27
CA ALA A 53 11.23 -1.82 3.17
C ALA A 53 11.22 -2.44 1.77
N PHE A 54 10.31 -2.00 0.87
CA PHE A 54 10.18 -2.54 -0.48
C PHE A 54 10.59 -1.49 -1.51
N ASP A 55 11.51 -1.89 -2.39
CA ASP A 55 11.92 -1.07 -3.52
C ASP A 55 10.70 -0.79 -4.43
N LYS A 56 10.43 0.50 -4.65
CA LYS A 56 9.24 0.95 -5.40
C LYS A 56 9.28 0.58 -6.88
N GLU A 57 10.47 0.33 -7.42
CA GLU A 57 10.66 0.02 -8.84
C GLU A 57 10.67 -1.49 -9.13
N LYS A 58 10.96 -2.32 -8.14
CA LYS A 58 11.07 -3.77 -8.33
C LYS A 58 9.72 -4.48 -8.30
N THR A 59 9.57 -5.45 -9.19
CA THR A 59 8.41 -6.35 -9.23
C THR A 59 8.55 -7.55 -8.29
N ARG A 60 9.78 -7.88 -7.86
CA ARG A 60 10.07 -9.02 -6.97
C ARG A 60 10.85 -8.57 -5.75
N HIS A 61 10.38 -8.99 -4.58
CA HIS A 61 11.06 -8.79 -3.31
C HIS A 61 11.29 -10.14 -2.66
N HIS A 62 12.54 -10.38 -2.25
CA HIS A 62 12.96 -11.59 -1.56
C HIS A 62 13.33 -11.22 -0.12
N VAL A 63 12.64 -11.83 0.83
CA VAL A 63 12.78 -11.52 2.26
C VAL A 63 13.18 -12.78 3.02
N GLN A 64 14.22 -12.67 3.83
CA GLN A 64 14.77 -13.74 4.65
C GLN A 64 15.10 -13.23 6.06
N LEU A 65 15.26 -14.15 6.99
CA LEU A 65 15.71 -13.83 8.35
C LEU A 65 17.20 -13.48 8.36
N CYS A 66 17.51 -12.27 8.81
CA CYS A 66 18.89 -11.80 8.89
C CYS A 66 19.28 -11.35 10.31
N ASN A 67 20.58 -11.40 10.61
CA ASN A 67 21.14 -10.76 11.79
C ASN A 67 21.21 -9.24 11.54
N THR A 68 20.52 -8.45 12.35
CA THR A 68 20.40 -7.00 12.18
C THR A 68 21.70 -6.24 12.33
N ALA A 69 22.67 -6.78 13.10
CA ALA A 69 23.98 -6.14 13.30
C ALA A 69 24.95 -6.41 12.15
N THR A 70 24.90 -7.59 11.55
CA THR A 70 25.85 -8.02 10.50
C THR A 70 25.25 -7.99 9.10
N HIS A 71 23.93 -7.83 8.98
CA HIS A 71 23.13 -7.93 7.75
C HIS A 71 23.32 -9.24 6.97
N LYS A 72 23.79 -10.31 7.65
CA LYS A 72 23.92 -11.63 7.05
C LYS A 72 22.69 -12.47 7.31
N ILE A 73 22.34 -13.34 6.34
CA ILE A 73 21.25 -14.30 6.49
C ILE A 73 21.63 -15.23 7.64
N SER A 74 20.76 -15.30 8.65
CA SER A 74 20.94 -16.14 9.83
C SER A 74 20.20 -17.47 9.74
N TYR A 75 19.15 -17.51 8.93
CA TYR A 75 18.37 -18.72 8.67
C TYR A 75 17.81 -18.69 7.25
N ASP A 76 18.17 -19.68 6.46
CA ASP A 76 17.92 -19.73 5.01
C ASP A 76 16.72 -20.61 4.61
N LYS A 77 16.13 -21.37 5.55
CA LYS A 77 15.06 -22.32 5.23
C LYS A 77 13.64 -21.72 5.28
N GLN A 78 13.51 -20.45 5.61
CA GLN A 78 12.23 -19.73 5.56
C GLN A 78 12.40 -18.49 4.70
N GLU A 79 11.68 -18.47 3.58
CA GLU A 79 11.79 -17.42 2.57
C GLU A 79 10.43 -16.89 2.16
N PHE A 80 10.34 -15.56 2.00
CA PHE A 80 9.16 -14.90 1.48
C PHE A 80 9.51 -14.25 0.15
N ILE A 81 8.74 -14.55 -0.87
CA ILE A 81 8.89 -14.00 -2.22
C ILE A 81 7.61 -13.26 -2.55
N TYR A 82 7.66 -11.93 -2.51
CA TYR A 82 6.55 -11.08 -2.91
C TYR A 82 6.71 -10.65 -4.36
N VAL A 83 5.75 -10.98 -5.21
CA VAL A 83 5.74 -10.66 -6.63
C VAL A 83 4.61 -9.66 -6.89
N VAL A 84 4.97 -8.41 -7.19
CA VAL A 84 4.03 -7.30 -7.39
C VAL A 84 3.59 -7.25 -8.85
N LEU A 85 2.56 -8.00 -9.20
CA LEU A 85 1.99 -8.05 -10.56
C LEU A 85 1.44 -6.69 -11.02
N ALA A 86 0.98 -5.83 -10.10
CA ALA A 86 0.50 -4.50 -10.41
C ALA A 86 1.53 -3.64 -11.14
N LYS A 87 2.82 -3.83 -10.86
CA LYS A 87 3.94 -3.10 -11.49
C LYS A 87 4.37 -3.67 -12.85
N PHE A 88 3.97 -4.89 -13.17
CA PHE A 88 4.36 -5.53 -14.43
C PHE A 88 3.46 -5.05 -15.56
N ASN A 89 4.02 -4.29 -16.52
CA ASN A 89 3.27 -3.66 -17.59
C ASN A 89 3.77 -4.03 -19.00
N LYS A 90 4.67 -5.03 -19.12
CA LYS A 90 5.15 -5.49 -20.42
C LYS A 90 4.04 -6.12 -21.26
N THR A 91 4.07 -5.84 -22.56
CA THR A 91 3.22 -6.46 -23.57
C THR A 91 3.79 -7.81 -24.01
N LEU A 92 3.02 -8.62 -24.74
CA LEU A 92 3.47 -9.93 -25.26
C LEU A 92 4.78 -9.87 -26.05
N GLY A 93 4.94 -8.84 -26.90
CA GLY A 93 6.14 -8.68 -27.74
C GLY A 93 7.40 -8.25 -26.98
N GLU A 94 7.26 -7.82 -25.73
CA GLU A 94 8.36 -7.36 -24.86
C GLU A 94 8.84 -8.43 -23.87
N LEU A 95 8.29 -9.65 -23.94
CA LEU A 95 8.63 -10.74 -23.03
C LEU A 95 9.91 -11.44 -23.47
N GLU A 96 10.98 -11.24 -22.72
CA GLU A 96 12.29 -11.81 -23.02
C GLU A 96 12.58 -13.07 -22.18
N THR A 97 12.17 -13.07 -20.92
CA THR A 97 12.51 -14.13 -19.96
C THR A 97 11.30 -15.01 -19.61
N LEU A 98 11.56 -16.26 -19.22
CA LEU A 98 10.52 -17.16 -18.73
C LEU A 98 9.79 -16.59 -17.51
N TYR A 99 10.49 -15.84 -16.65
CA TYR A 99 9.88 -15.15 -15.52
C TYR A 99 8.86 -14.10 -15.97
N GLU A 100 9.18 -13.29 -16.95
CA GLU A 100 8.25 -12.29 -17.50
C GLU A 100 7.04 -12.94 -18.18
N LYS A 101 7.26 -14.06 -18.90
CA LYS A 101 6.18 -14.86 -19.46
C LYS A 101 5.21 -15.36 -18.38
N TRP A 102 5.73 -15.82 -17.22
CA TRP A 102 4.92 -16.20 -16.08
C TRP A 102 4.15 -15.01 -15.48
N LEU A 103 4.80 -13.87 -15.31
CA LEU A 103 4.12 -12.66 -14.80
C LEU A 103 2.99 -12.22 -15.74
N TYR A 104 3.26 -12.25 -17.04
CA TYR A 104 2.25 -11.92 -18.04
C TYR A 104 1.07 -12.89 -18.03
N ALA A 105 1.35 -14.19 -18.03
CA ALA A 105 0.33 -15.23 -17.98
C ALA A 105 -0.54 -15.07 -16.73
N LEU A 106 0.04 -15.00 -15.53
CA LEU A 106 -0.70 -14.86 -14.28
C LEU A 106 -1.53 -13.57 -14.21
N LYS A 107 -1.01 -12.45 -14.73
CA LYS A 107 -1.72 -11.17 -14.73
C LYS A 107 -2.87 -11.11 -15.72
N ASN A 108 -2.74 -11.77 -16.89
CA ASN A 108 -3.64 -11.59 -18.01
C ASN A 108 -4.44 -12.84 -18.38
N LEU A 109 -4.25 -13.97 -17.69
CA LEU A 109 -4.89 -15.26 -18.03
C LEU A 109 -6.40 -15.13 -18.24
N TYR A 110 -7.07 -14.34 -17.42
CA TYR A 110 -8.53 -14.10 -17.49
C TYR A 110 -8.99 -13.35 -18.75
N LYS A 111 -8.06 -12.75 -19.51
CA LYS A 111 -8.34 -12.03 -20.76
C LYS A 111 -8.00 -12.87 -22.01
N LEU A 112 -7.23 -13.93 -21.84
CA LEU A 112 -6.74 -14.72 -22.95
C LEU A 112 -7.82 -15.70 -23.40
N THR A 113 -8.37 -15.47 -24.58
CA THR A 113 -9.33 -16.39 -25.24
C THR A 113 -8.62 -17.53 -25.94
N GLN A 114 -7.36 -17.34 -26.32
CA GLN A 114 -6.50 -18.33 -26.96
C GLN A 114 -5.07 -18.19 -26.40
N ARG A 115 -4.31 -19.29 -26.45
CA ARG A 115 -2.90 -19.29 -26.02
C ARG A 115 -2.04 -18.50 -26.99
N PRO A 116 -1.36 -17.43 -26.55
CA PRO A 116 -0.44 -16.67 -27.36
C PRO A 116 0.79 -17.50 -27.76
N LYS A 117 1.40 -17.20 -28.91
CA LYS A 117 2.60 -17.88 -29.42
C LYS A 117 3.79 -17.73 -28.46
N GLU A 118 3.91 -16.59 -27.81
CA GLU A 118 4.96 -16.26 -26.84
C GLU A 118 4.90 -17.14 -25.58
N LEU A 119 3.74 -17.76 -25.32
CA LEU A 119 3.49 -18.62 -24.16
C LEU A 119 3.36 -20.11 -24.55
N CYS A 120 3.91 -20.52 -25.71
CA CYS A 120 3.84 -21.91 -26.18
C CYS A 120 4.87 -22.85 -25.55
N ASP A 121 5.71 -22.38 -24.60
CA ASP A 121 6.64 -23.23 -23.87
C ASP A 121 5.88 -24.31 -23.07
N LYS A 122 6.37 -25.55 -23.07
CA LYS A 122 5.73 -26.72 -22.39
C LYS A 122 5.38 -26.48 -20.92
N VAL A 123 6.15 -25.60 -20.25
CA VAL A 123 5.92 -25.25 -18.85
C VAL A 123 4.56 -24.61 -18.61
N PHE A 124 3.93 -24.03 -19.64
CA PHE A 124 2.59 -23.42 -19.55
C PHE A 124 1.46 -24.36 -19.95
N ASP A 125 1.76 -25.58 -20.44
CA ASP A 125 0.73 -26.49 -20.94
C ASP A 125 -0.33 -26.76 -19.87
N ARG A 126 0.10 -27.17 -18.67
CA ARG A 126 -0.80 -27.45 -17.56
C ARG A 126 -1.59 -26.21 -17.12
N LEU A 127 -0.96 -25.03 -17.13
CA LEU A 127 -1.64 -23.78 -16.76
C LEU A 127 -2.82 -23.50 -17.69
N PHE A 128 -2.61 -23.64 -19.00
CA PHE A 128 -3.67 -23.39 -19.97
C PHE A 128 -4.73 -24.50 -20.00
N GLU A 129 -4.35 -25.74 -19.75
CA GLU A 129 -5.30 -26.86 -19.60
C GLU A 129 -6.26 -26.65 -18.43
N GLU A 130 -5.72 -26.28 -17.26
CA GLU A 130 -6.51 -26.03 -16.04
C GLU A 130 -7.33 -24.72 -16.12
N ALA A 131 -6.84 -23.74 -16.88
CA ALA A 131 -7.50 -22.42 -17.02
C ALA A 131 -8.60 -22.41 -18.10
N GLU A 132 -8.83 -23.49 -18.83
CA GLU A 132 -9.83 -23.57 -19.89
C GLU A 132 -11.25 -23.64 -19.30
N ILE A 133 -11.86 -22.47 -19.15
CA ILE A 133 -13.22 -22.31 -18.55
C ILE A 133 -14.27 -23.15 -19.31
N ALA A 134 -14.06 -23.42 -20.61
CA ALA A 134 -14.94 -24.25 -21.41
C ALA A 134 -15.00 -25.71 -20.93
N LYS A 135 -14.04 -26.16 -20.14
CA LYS A 135 -14.00 -27.51 -19.54
C LYS A 135 -14.61 -27.57 -18.14
N PHE A 136 -15.04 -26.46 -17.57
CA PHE A 136 -15.64 -26.45 -16.25
C PHE A 136 -16.96 -27.22 -16.22
N THR A 137 -17.10 -28.06 -15.22
CA THR A 137 -18.39 -28.66 -14.88
C THR A 137 -19.38 -27.57 -14.48
N PRO A 138 -20.69 -27.83 -14.51
CA PRO A 138 -21.69 -26.86 -14.04
C PRO A 138 -21.49 -26.40 -12.59
N GLN A 139 -20.86 -27.23 -11.76
CA GLN A 139 -20.55 -26.87 -10.37
C GLN A 139 -19.33 -25.95 -10.30
N GLU A 140 -18.24 -26.28 -10.97
CA GLU A 140 -17.04 -25.44 -11.05
C GLU A 140 -17.34 -24.07 -11.65
N MET A 141 -18.23 -24.03 -12.67
CA MET A 141 -18.69 -22.77 -13.23
C MET A 141 -19.44 -21.90 -12.20
N ARG A 142 -20.34 -22.51 -11.39
CA ARG A 142 -21.02 -21.77 -10.31
C ARG A 142 -20.06 -21.25 -9.26
N GLU A 143 -19.08 -22.05 -8.86
CA GLU A 143 -18.05 -21.66 -7.90
C GLU A 143 -17.17 -20.52 -8.44
N TYR A 144 -16.80 -20.59 -9.72
CA TYR A 144 -16.08 -19.53 -10.41
C TYR A 144 -16.88 -18.21 -10.48
N GLU A 145 -18.15 -18.28 -10.87
CA GLU A 145 -19.02 -17.12 -10.90
C GLU A 145 -19.26 -16.51 -9.52
N ALA A 146 -19.48 -17.34 -8.49
CA ALA A 146 -19.62 -16.89 -7.11
C ALA A 146 -18.34 -16.21 -6.60
N SER A 147 -17.16 -16.76 -6.87
CA SER A 147 -15.87 -16.15 -6.54
C SER A 147 -15.67 -14.81 -7.25
N LYS A 148 -16.07 -14.70 -8.51
CA LYS A 148 -16.00 -13.47 -9.30
C LYS A 148 -16.95 -12.38 -8.79
N MET A 149 -18.14 -12.76 -8.34
CA MET A 149 -19.10 -11.85 -7.70
C MET A 149 -18.55 -11.34 -6.36
N ALA A 150 -18.10 -12.26 -5.48
CA ALA A 150 -17.50 -11.90 -4.20
C ALA A 150 -16.31 -10.92 -4.36
N TYR A 151 -15.45 -11.14 -5.36
CA TYR A 151 -14.35 -10.22 -5.67
C TYR A 151 -14.86 -8.83 -6.07
N ARG A 152 -15.90 -8.76 -6.92
CA ARG A 152 -16.50 -7.47 -7.33
C ARG A 152 -17.11 -6.73 -6.16
N ASP A 153 -17.80 -7.44 -5.27
CA ASP A 153 -18.43 -6.86 -4.09
C ASP A 153 -17.37 -6.28 -3.14
N ILE A 154 -16.30 -7.04 -2.86
CA ILE A 154 -15.16 -6.56 -2.06
C ILE A 154 -14.53 -5.32 -2.70
N LYS A 155 -14.30 -5.33 -4.01
CA LYS A 155 -13.74 -4.20 -4.73
C LYS A 155 -14.64 -2.96 -4.61
N ASN A 156 -15.95 -3.12 -4.83
CA ASN A 156 -16.90 -2.03 -4.71
C ASN A 156 -16.93 -1.46 -3.29
N CYS A 157 -16.91 -2.31 -2.25
CA CYS A 157 -16.82 -1.86 -0.86
C CYS A 157 -15.55 -1.04 -0.59
N ILE A 158 -14.41 -1.50 -1.11
CA ILE A 158 -13.13 -0.78 -0.95
C ILE A 158 -13.17 0.56 -1.68
N ASP A 159 -13.68 0.61 -2.90
CA ASP A 159 -13.78 1.84 -3.70
C ASP A 159 -14.74 2.84 -3.04
N THR A 160 -15.87 2.38 -2.49
CA THR A 160 -16.80 3.20 -1.72
C THR A 160 -16.15 3.76 -0.46
N ALA A 161 -15.51 2.92 0.36
CA ALA A 161 -14.83 3.36 1.58
C ALA A 161 -13.71 4.38 1.30
N LYS A 162 -12.98 4.25 0.18
CA LYS A 162 -11.99 5.24 -0.25
C LYS A 162 -12.62 6.57 -0.63
N GLN A 163 -13.73 6.55 -1.35
CA GLN A 163 -14.45 7.78 -1.74
C GLN A 163 -14.99 8.51 -0.52
N GLU A 164 -15.61 7.77 0.42
CA GLU A 164 -16.11 8.32 1.67
C GLU A 164 -14.98 8.91 2.53
N GLY A 165 -13.89 8.17 2.73
CA GLY A 165 -12.73 8.65 3.48
C GLY A 165 -12.06 9.87 2.85
N LEU A 166 -12.01 9.96 1.51
CA LEU A 166 -11.50 11.13 0.80
C LEU A 166 -12.42 12.34 1.01
N ALA A 167 -13.74 12.16 0.90
CA ALA A 167 -14.71 13.22 1.11
C ALA A 167 -14.66 13.76 2.55
N GLU A 168 -14.61 12.87 3.55
CA GLU A 168 -14.45 13.25 4.96
C GLU A 168 -13.13 13.97 5.20
N GLY A 169 -12.03 13.49 4.63
CA GLY A 169 -10.71 14.11 4.75
C GLY A 169 -10.66 15.52 4.15
N ILE A 170 -11.28 15.75 2.99
CA ILE A 170 -11.39 17.06 2.35
C ILE A 170 -12.23 18.01 3.23
N GLU A 171 -13.36 17.55 3.74
CA GLU A 171 -14.24 18.37 4.58
C GLU A 171 -13.55 18.75 5.91
N LEU A 172 -12.87 17.81 6.54
CA LEU A 172 -12.10 18.06 7.76
C LEU A 172 -10.94 19.03 7.49
N GLY A 173 -10.18 18.83 6.40
CA GLY A 173 -9.11 19.72 5.98
C GLY A 173 -9.60 21.14 5.73
N ARG A 174 -10.75 21.30 5.06
CA ARG A 174 -11.38 22.59 4.82
C ARG A 174 -11.76 23.31 6.12
N LYS A 175 -12.37 22.59 7.07
CA LYS A 175 -12.74 23.15 8.38
C LYS A 175 -11.51 23.64 9.16
N ILE A 176 -10.44 22.84 9.18
CA ILE A 176 -9.18 23.19 9.88
C ILE A 176 -8.53 24.42 9.20
N CYS A 177 -8.42 24.42 7.87
CA CYS A 177 -7.84 25.56 7.13
C CYS A 177 -8.65 26.83 7.33
N MET A 178 -9.99 26.74 7.31
CA MET A 178 -10.87 27.90 7.53
C MET A 178 -10.72 28.45 8.95
N ALA A 179 -10.71 27.58 9.97
CA ALA A 179 -10.50 27.99 11.35
C ALA A 179 -9.15 28.71 11.56
N LYS A 180 -8.06 28.10 11.05
CA LYS A 180 -6.72 28.70 11.11
C LYS A 180 -6.62 30.01 10.33
N GLY A 181 -7.24 30.10 9.16
CA GLY A 181 -7.29 31.31 8.35
C GLY A 181 -8.02 32.45 9.06
N MET A 182 -9.18 32.16 9.68
CA MET A 182 -9.94 33.13 10.47
C MET A 182 -9.16 33.62 11.70
N GLU A 183 -8.52 32.71 12.42
CA GLU A 183 -7.68 33.05 13.59
C GLU A 183 -6.51 33.97 13.18
N LYS A 184 -5.79 33.59 12.12
CA LYS A 184 -4.67 34.39 11.58
C LYS A 184 -5.14 35.76 11.10
N GLY A 185 -6.19 35.81 10.29
CA GLY A 185 -6.75 37.08 9.81
C GLY A 185 -7.24 37.99 10.95
N ARG A 186 -7.83 37.41 12.00
CA ARG A 186 -8.24 38.18 13.19
C ARG A 186 -7.04 38.75 13.97
N ALA A 187 -5.97 37.94 14.09
CA ALA A 187 -4.74 38.38 14.76
C ALA A 187 -4.03 39.50 13.97
N GLU A 188 -3.91 39.33 12.65
CA GLU A 188 -3.34 40.33 11.74
C GLU A 188 -4.15 41.63 11.72
N GLY A 189 -5.48 41.55 11.56
CA GLY A 189 -6.34 42.71 11.58
C GLY A 189 -6.32 43.46 12.91
N LYS A 190 -6.23 42.71 14.04
CA LYS A 190 -6.06 43.36 15.35
C LYS A 190 -4.69 44.05 15.45
N HIS A 191 -3.63 43.47 14.94
CA HIS A 191 -2.29 44.04 14.94
C HIS A 191 -2.22 45.32 14.10
N GLU A 192 -2.80 45.28 12.90
CA GLU A 192 -2.88 46.44 12.01
C GLU A 192 -3.69 47.58 12.64
N ALA A 193 -4.88 47.32 13.19
CA ALA A 193 -5.70 48.32 13.86
C ALA A 193 -4.98 48.93 15.09
N ASN A 194 -4.25 48.12 15.85
CA ASN A 194 -3.47 48.60 16.98
C ASN A 194 -2.27 49.49 16.50
N THR A 195 -1.64 49.11 15.38
CA THR A 195 -0.55 49.87 14.80
C THR A 195 -1.01 51.23 14.27
N GLU A 196 -2.14 51.30 13.56
CA GLU A 196 -2.75 52.57 13.13
C GLU A 196 -3.14 53.44 14.34
N THR A 197 -3.71 52.84 15.39
CA THR A 197 -4.05 53.55 16.61
C THR A 197 -2.82 54.10 17.30
N ALA A 198 -1.73 53.33 17.35
CA ALA A 198 -0.46 53.76 17.92
C ALA A 198 0.11 55.00 17.14
N GLN A 199 0.07 55.01 15.83
CA GLN A 199 0.51 56.11 15.00
C GLN A 199 -0.31 57.38 15.27
N ARG A 200 -1.63 57.24 15.39
CA ARG A 200 -2.53 58.38 15.73
C ARG A 200 -2.24 58.95 17.10
N LEU A 201 -2.04 58.09 18.13
CA LEU A 201 -1.74 58.54 19.50
C LEU A 201 -0.37 59.23 19.58
N LEU A 202 0.66 58.75 18.87
CA LEU A 202 1.95 59.41 18.80
C LEU A 202 1.82 60.82 18.14
N ALA A 203 1.03 60.95 17.05
CA ALA A 203 0.76 62.23 16.42
C ALA A 203 0.03 63.22 17.33
N MET A 204 -0.74 62.72 18.29
CA MET A 204 -1.40 63.53 19.33
C MET A 204 -0.47 63.93 20.51
N GLY A 205 0.81 63.50 20.46
CA GLY A 205 1.83 63.91 21.45
C GLY A 205 1.95 63.00 22.68
N LEU A 206 1.34 61.80 22.68
CA LEU A 206 1.52 60.85 23.75
C LEU A 206 2.92 60.19 23.72
N SER A 207 3.46 59.84 24.89
CA SER A 207 4.76 59.15 24.95
C SER A 207 4.65 57.72 24.41
N ALA A 208 5.75 57.14 23.89
CA ALA A 208 5.80 55.76 23.40
C ALA A 208 5.37 54.75 24.47
N GLU A 209 5.67 54.99 25.73
CA GLU A 209 5.26 54.12 26.86
C GLU A 209 3.73 54.16 27.11
N GLN A 210 3.12 55.37 26.99
CA GLN A 210 1.66 55.47 27.09
C GLN A 210 0.96 54.83 25.90
N VAL A 211 1.50 54.94 24.71
CA VAL A 211 0.99 54.31 23.50
C VAL A 211 1.13 52.79 23.58
N ALA A 212 2.25 52.23 24.03
CA ALA A 212 2.44 50.81 24.22
C ALA A 212 1.40 50.19 25.18
N LYS A 213 1.14 50.92 26.28
CA LYS A 213 0.14 50.50 27.27
C LYS A 213 -1.30 50.53 26.73
N ALA A 214 -1.61 51.53 25.88
CA ALA A 214 -2.94 51.67 25.29
C ALA A 214 -3.21 50.68 24.15
N THR A 215 -2.22 50.36 23.32
CA THR A 215 -2.36 49.52 22.13
C THR A 215 -1.92 48.06 22.33
N GLN A 216 -1.28 47.76 23.45
CA GLN A 216 -0.68 46.46 23.77
C GLN A 216 0.40 46.02 22.75
N LEU A 217 0.99 46.97 22.00
CA LEU A 217 2.12 46.73 21.16
C LEU A 217 3.45 46.86 21.90
N SER A 218 4.46 46.13 21.46
CA SER A 218 5.80 46.26 22.03
C SER A 218 6.42 47.63 21.72
N LEU A 219 7.28 48.15 22.60
CA LEU A 219 7.99 49.40 22.39
C LEU A 219 8.90 49.41 21.16
N GLU A 220 9.33 48.24 20.70
CA GLU A 220 10.14 48.05 19.49
C GLU A 220 9.36 48.37 18.20
N ILE A 221 8.02 48.12 18.21
CA ILE A 221 7.14 48.39 17.07
C ILE A 221 6.70 49.85 17.04
N ILE A 222 6.73 50.55 18.16
CA ILE A 222 6.24 51.92 18.33
C ILE A 222 7.36 52.95 18.10
N LYS A 223 8.63 52.58 18.23
CA LYS A 223 9.80 53.37 17.93
C LYS A 223 10.07 53.44 16.43
#